data_4a90ae1ec7146336a2252706157e476d
#
_entry.id   4a90ae1ec7146336a2252706157e476d
#
_cell.length_a   1.000
_cell.length_b   1.000
_cell.length_c   1.000
_cell.angle_alpha   90.00
_cell.angle_beta   90.00
_cell.angle_gamma   90.00
#
_symmetry.space_group_name_H-M   'P 1'
#
loop_
_entity.id
_entity.type
_entity.pdbx_description
1 polymer ?
#
loop_
_entity_poly.entity_id
_entity_poly.type
_entity_poly.pdbx_seq_one_letter_code
_entity_poly.pdbx_strand_id
1 'polypeptide(L)'
;PLTGYSWPYMLMVIVAAIFYFMLGLYFMSKLLKSFQVSDTIIAFVFLLTGLGTNLLYYTAVHAAMSHVYSFALIAGFAYFIRMYCLNISRWFLVLSGLILGLIVLVRPVNLLVVFAIPFLAGNFEVLRRAFLSLFNKPYFLLLAILLFLIAVAIQPAMYFWQTGHWIVWSYGEEGFHFSRPEIMKVLFSFRKGLFVYTPVFILMGAGLITLLRKNKFSAFSFSLFFALLVYIIASWWNWYYGDGFGMRPFIDYYSIMMIPIAIFLNGIPKLAVKISVLFLLSVFIVFGLVQNYQYRYQIIHPSAMNFEKYKYVFFKTGDRFRNVLGTDTQLSYFPVESAPALSFVNDFERPYPEWSESKVEALADGAFSGKQVAAFDSLIEFGSGVTIPVNAIPIGPHGVYARIVVKYRQQTEQACKDALLVFAIEDSTGNPNFYNADQIADFPRKADNIWRSKVMGLILPFSV
;
A
#
# COMPACT_ATOMS: atom_id res chain seq x y z
N PRO A 1 -17.22 -24.54 -17.09
CA PRO A 1 -17.48 -24.66 -15.65
C PRO A 1 -17.41 -23.27 -15.03
N LEU A 2 -18.40 -22.89 -14.21
CA LEU A 2 -18.40 -21.64 -13.45
C LEU A 2 -17.40 -21.80 -12.29
N THR A 3 -16.20 -21.33 -12.48
CA THR A 3 -15.21 -21.17 -11.40
C THR A 3 -15.42 -19.82 -10.74
N GLY A 4 -15.01 -19.64 -9.48
CA GLY A 4 -15.11 -18.35 -8.77
C GLY A 4 -14.32 -17.20 -9.44
N TYR A 5 -13.53 -17.52 -10.47
CA TYR A 5 -12.74 -16.58 -11.29
C TYR A 5 -13.38 -16.29 -12.66
N SER A 6 -14.56 -16.88 -12.95
CA SER A 6 -15.25 -16.62 -14.22
C SER A 6 -15.81 -15.20 -14.28
N TRP A 7 -15.98 -14.67 -15.51
CA TRP A 7 -16.34 -13.28 -15.77
C TRP A 7 -17.56 -12.74 -14.98
N PRO A 8 -18.66 -13.51 -14.75
CA PRO A 8 -19.80 -13.01 -13.97
C PRO A 8 -19.43 -12.67 -12.52
N TYR A 9 -18.56 -13.47 -11.87
CA TYR A 9 -18.12 -13.18 -10.50
C TYR A 9 -17.22 -11.95 -10.45
N MET A 10 -16.31 -11.78 -11.41
CA MET A 10 -15.48 -10.57 -11.51
C MET A 10 -16.32 -9.32 -11.70
N LEU A 11 -17.35 -9.38 -12.56
CA LEU A 11 -18.29 -8.29 -12.76
C LEU A 11 -19.04 -7.95 -11.47
N MET A 12 -19.53 -8.95 -10.74
CA MET A 12 -20.23 -8.74 -9.46
C MET A 12 -19.36 -8.06 -8.42
N VAL A 13 -18.07 -8.40 -8.35
CA VAL A 13 -17.12 -7.74 -7.45
C VAL A 13 -16.95 -6.26 -7.83
N ILE A 14 -16.85 -5.93 -9.12
CA ILE A 14 -16.76 -4.54 -9.57
C ILE A 14 -18.05 -3.76 -9.25
N VAL A 15 -19.20 -4.35 -9.52
CA VAL A 15 -20.51 -3.73 -9.21
C VAL A 15 -20.65 -3.50 -7.70
N ALA A 16 -20.25 -4.47 -6.89
CA ALA A 16 -20.25 -4.33 -5.43
C ALA A 16 -19.31 -3.18 -4.99
N ALA A 17 -18.10 -3.09 -5.54
CA ALA A 17 -17.17 -2.01 -5.20
C ALA A 17 -17.72 -0.63 -5.57
N ILE A 18 -18.36 -0.49 -6.74
CA ILE A 18 -19.02 0.75 -7.14
C ILE A 18 -20.18 1.08 -6.18
N PHE A 19 -21.00 0.09 -5.83
CA PHE A 19 -22.08 0.28 -4.87
C PHE A 19 -21.57 0.78 -3.51
N TYR A 20 -20.54 0.12 -2.96
CA TYR A 20 -19.95 0.54 -1.69
C TYR A 20 -19.24 1.90 -1.80
N PHE A 21 -18.62 2.22 -2.91
CA PHE A 21 -18.07 3.57 -3.14
C PHE A 21 -19.17 4.64 -3.07
N MET A 22 -20.29 4.44 -3.77
CA MET A 22 -21.43 5.36 -3.74
C MET A 22 -22.06 5.46 -2.35
N LEU A 23 -22.19 4.34 -1.64
CA LEU A 23 -22.66 4.28 -0.26
C LEU A 23 -21.72 5.06 0.67
N GLY A 24 -20.41 4.94 0.50
CA GLY A 24 -19.41 5.69 1.25
C GLY A 24 -19.53 7.20 1.02
N LEU A 25 -19.69 7.63 -0.24
CA LEU A 25 -19.92 9.04 -0.57
C LEU A 25 -21.25 9.55 0.00
N TYR A 26 -22.29 8.73 -0.02
CA TYR A 26 -23.58 9.09 0.59
C TYR A 26 -23.44 9.35 2.11
N PHE A 27 -22.81 8.44 2.86
CA PHE A 27 -22.58 8.65 4.29
C PHE A 27 -21.62 9.82 4.55
N MET A 28 -20.60 9.98 3.74
CA MET A 28 -19.68 11.12 3.80
C MET A 28 -20.41 12.45 3.58
N SER A 29 -21.37 12.52 2.64
CA SER A 29 -22.24 13.68 2.44
C SER A 29 -23.00 14.04 3.72
N LYS A 30 -23.68 13.04 4.31
CA LYS A 30 -24.45 13.22 5.55
C LYS A 30 -23.54 13.65 6.71
N LEU A 31 -22.34 13.07 6.80
CA LEU A 31 -21.33 13.40 7.79
C LEU A 31 -20.88 14.86 7.63
N LEU A 32 -20.48 15.28 6.42
CA LEU A 32 -20.04 16.65 6.14
C LEU A 32 -21.14 17.70 6.37
N LYS A 33 -22.39 17.38 5.99
CA LYS A 33 -23.55 18.24 6.30
C LYS A 33 -23.72 18.45 7.79
N SER A 34 -23.45 17.44 8.62
CA SER A 34 -23.49 17.57 10.08
C SER A 34 -22.43 18.49 10.66
N PHE A 35 -21.37 18.77 9.89
CA PHE A 35 -20.35 19.78 10.19
C PHE A 35 -20.65 21.14 9.52
N GLN A 36 -21.88 21.33 9.00
CA GLN A 36 -22.34 22.56 8.35
C GLN A 36 -21.53 22.92 7.10
N VAL A 37 -21.03 21.93 6.38
CA VAL A 37 -20.35 22.13 5.09
C VAL A 37 -21.41 22.30 4.00
N SER A 38 -21.24 23.30 3.13
CA SER A 38 -22.15 23.58 2.01
C SER A 38 -22.10 22.51 0.93
N ASP A 39 -23.20 22.30 0.23
CA ASP A 39 -23.33 21.27 -0.81
C ASP A 39 -22.30 21.44 -1.94
N THR A 40 -21.95 22.68 -2.31
CA THR A 40 -20.91 22.96 -3.30
C THR A 40 -19.55 22.44 -2.87
N ILE A 41 -19.19 22.63 -1.59
CA ILE A 41 -17.91 22.12 -1.06
C ILE A 41 -17.97 20.59 -0.93
N ILE A 42 -19.11 20.02 -0.53
CA ILE A 42 -19.28 18.55 -0.49
C ILE A 42 -19.08 17.95 -1.87
N ALA A 43 -19.69 18.51 -2.90
CA ALA A 43 -19.52 18.04 -4.28
C ALA A 43 -18.06 18.09 -4.72
N PHE A 44 -17.34 19.18 -4.40
CA PHE A 44 -15.93 19.30 -4.71
C PHE A 44 -15.05 18.30 -3.93
N VAL A 45 -15.33 18.09 -2.65
CA VAL A 45 -14.64 17.09 -1.82
C VAL A 45 -14.90 15.67 -2.36
N PHE A 46 -16.05 15.39 -2.95
CA PHE A 46 -16.30 14.11 -3.63
C PHE A 46 -15.40 13.93 -4.84
N LEU A 47 -15.23 14.96 -5.66
CA LEU A 47 -14.31 14.92 -6.80
C LEU A 47 -12.86 14.71 -6.31
N LEU A 48 -12.43 15.42 -5.26
CA LEU A 48 -11.11 15.23 -4.67
C LEU A 48 -10.92 13.81 -4.14
N THR A 49 -11.91 13.27 -3.42
CA THR A 49 -11.83 11.94 -2.81
C THR A 49 -11.85 10.84 -3.87
N GLY A 50 -12.79 10.93 -4.83
CA GLY A 50 -12.99 9.90 -5.84
C GLY A 50 -11.95 9.93 -6.95
N LEU A 51 -11.56 11.11 -7.43
CA LEU A 51 -10.67 11.26 -8.59
C LEU A 51 -9.26 11.71 -8.23
N GLY A 52 -9.12 12.48 -7.15
CA GLY A 52 -7.84 13.03 -6.69
C GLY A 52 -7.05 12.13 -5.75
N THR A 53 -7.53 10.91 -5.48
CA THR A 53 -6.86 9.93 -4.62
C THR A 53 -6.77 8.56 -5.27
N ASN A 54 -6.08 7.64 -4.61
CA ASN A 54 -5.98 6.25 -5.03
C ASN A 54 -7.25 5.41 -4.75
N LEU A 55 -8.29 5.96 -4.15
CA LEU A 55 -9.59 5.29 -3.97
C LEU A 55 -10.20 4.87 -5.31
N LEU A 56 -10.00 5.66 -6.39
CA LEU A 56 -10.45 5.32 -7.74
C LEU A 56 -9.90 3.96 -8.20
N TYR A 57 -8.60 3.72 -7.99
CA TYR A 57 -7.96 2.46 -8.38
C TYR A 57 -8.58 1.26 -7.66
N TYR A 58 -8.81 1.38 -6.35
CA TYR A 58 -9.41 0.31 -5.54
C TYR A 58 -10.91 0.13 -5.74
N THR A 59 -11.57 1.09 -6.39
CA THR A 59 -12.97 0.96 -6.80
C THR A 59 -13.11 0.33 -8.18
N ALA A 60 -12.29 0.78 -9.15
CA ALA A 60 -12.51 0.46 -10.56
C ALA A 60 -11.58 -0.64 -11.10
N VAL A 61 -10.39 -0.82 -10.51
CA VAL A 61 -9.35 -1.75 -11.03
C VAL A 61 -9.10 -2.89 -10.05
N HIS A 62 -8.88 -2.60 -8.77
CA HIS A 62 -8.56 -3.60 -7.74
C HIS A 62 -9.74 -3.78 -6.77
N ALA A 63 -10.92 -3.95 -7.33
CA ALA A 63 -12.22 -3.97 -6.66
C ALA A 63 -12.38 -5.07 -5.60
N ALA A 64 -11.61 -6.16 -5.67
CA ALA A 64 -11.61 -7.25 -4.69
C ALA A 64 -10.91 -6.87 -3.36
N MET A 65 -10.15 -5.78 -3.33
CA MET A 65 -9.49 -5.34 -2.10
C MET A 65 -10.48 -4.70 -1.10
N SER A 66 -10.24 -4.92 0.19
CA SER A 66 -11.12 -4.51 1.28
C SER A 66 -11.33 -3.00 1.45
N HIS A 67 -10.51 -2.16 0.79
CA HIS A 67 -10.43 -0.73 1.09
C HIS A 67 -11.69 0.07 0.76
N VAL A 68 -12.33 -0.16 -0.38
CA VAL A 68 -13.57 0.54 -0.74
C VAL A 68 -14.73 0.17 0.18
N TYR A 69 -14.80 -1.08 0.61
CA TYR A 69 -15.79 -1.58 1.56
C TYR A 69 -15.58 -0.97 2.94
N SER A 70 -14.33 -0.96 3.41
CA SER A 70 -13.94 -0.31 4.68
C SER A 70 -14.23 1.20 4.66
N PHE A 71 -13.93 1.90 3.55
CA PHE A 71 -14.26 3.32 3.37
C PHE A 71 -15.76 3.59 3.58
N ALA A 72 -16.62 2.78 2.97
CA ALA A 72 -18.07 2.93 3.11
C ALA A 72 -18.55 2.67 4.55
N LEU A 73 -18.06 1.60 5.16
CA LEU A 73 -18.42 1.24 6.53
C LEU A 73 -17.92 2.27 7.54
N ILE A 74 -16.69 2.76 7.39
CA ILE A 74 -16.14 3.81 8.28
C ILE A 74 -16.89 5.14 8.09
N ALA A 75 -17.25 5.50 6.85
CA ALA A 75 -18.09 6.68 6.61
C ALA A 75 -19.47 6.55 7.29
N GLY A 76 -20.08 5.38 7.19
CA GLY A 76 -21.35 5.06 7.86
C GLY A 76 -21.23 5.11 9.38
N PHE A 77 -20.22 4.46 9.96
CA PHE A 77 -19.94 4.50 11.39
C PHE A 77 -19.73 5.94 11.88
N ALA A 78 -18.89 6.70 11.19
CA ALA A 78 -18.62 8.09 11.57
C ALA A 78 -19.89 8.95 11.55
N TYR A 79 -20.77 8.76 10.55
CA TYR A 79 -22.07 9.44 10.51
C TYR A 79 -22.98 9.03 11.66
N PHE A 80 -23.17 7.74 11.89
CA PHE A 80 -24.12 7.28 12.93
C PHE A 80 -23.65 7.61 14.33
N ILE A 81 -22.36 7.43 14.64
CA ILE A 81 -21.83 7.78 15.96
C ILE A 81 -21.90 9.29 16.22
N ARG A 82 -21.66 10.11 15.19
CA ARG A 82 -21.86 11.56 15.29
C ARG A 82 -23.32 11.92 15.55
N MET A 83 -24.27 11.32 14.83
CA MET A 83 -25.70 11.53 15.05
C MET A 83 -26.13 11.10 16.45
N TYR A 84 -25.60 10.00 16.96
CA TYR A 84 -25.79 9.60 18.35
C TYR A 84 -25.27 10.67 19.32
N CYS A 85 -24.04 11.14 19.15
CA CYS A 85 -23.47 12.16 20.02
C CYS A 85 -24.28 13.46 20.04
N LEU A 86 -24.76 13.91 18.88
CA LEU A 86 -25.51 15.17 18.76
C LEU A 86 -26.93 15.06 19.30
N ASN A 87 -27.67 14.00 18.96
CA ASN A 87 -29.12 13.87 19.16
C ASN A 87 -29.48 12.89 20.26
N ILE A 88 -28.53 12.10 20.78
CA ILE A 88 -28.77 11.02 21.76
C ILE A 88 -29.81 9.99 21.27
N SER A 89 -29.96 9.87 19.95
CA SER A 89 -30.87 8.89 19.34
C SER A 89 -30.23 7.47 19.41
N ARG A 90 -30.86 6.62 20.17
CA ARG A 90 -30.38 5.29 20.54
C ARG A 90 -30.26 4.32 19.36
N TRP A 91 -31.11 4.47 18.36
CA TRP A 91 -31.01 3.68 17.14
C TRP A 91 -29.70 3.94 16.37
N PHE A 92 -29.19 5.18 16.44
CA PHE A 92 -27.87 5.46 15.87
C PHE A 92 -26.73 4.75 16.63
N LEU A 93 -26.86 4.57 17.95
CA LEU A 93 -25.92 3.75 18.73
C LEU A 93 -25.97 2.28 18.28
N VAL A 94 -27.17 1.72 18.14
CA VAL A 94 -27.37 0.32 17.69
C VAL A 94 -26.78 0.11 16.30
N LEU A 95 -27.06 1.01 15.35
CA LEU A 95 -26.48 0.96 14.00
C LEU A 95 -24.97 1.12 14.02
N SER A 96 -24.42 1.97 14.89
CA SER A 96 -22.97 2.11 15.06
C SER A 96 -22.33 0.81 15.54
N GLY A 97 -22.98 0.09 16.47
CA GLY A 97 -22.51 -1.21 16.95
C GLY A 97 -22.45 -2.26 15.83
N LEU A 98 -23.53 -2.38 15.06
CA LEU A 98 -23.57 -3.29 13.91
C LEU A 98 -22.47 -2.97 12.89
N ILE A 99 -22.35 -1.69 12.48
CA ILE A 99 -21.35 -1.29 11.47
C ILE A 99 -19.94 -1.45 12.01
N LEU A 100 -19.69 -1.19 13.29
CA LEU A 100 -18.39 -1.44 13.91
C LEU A 100 -18.02 -2.93 13.84
N GLY A 101 -18.98 -3.82 14.07
CA GLY A 101 -18.78 -5.26 13.89
C GLY A 101 -18.42 -5.63 12.45
N LEU A 102 -19.11 -5.05 11.46
CA LEU A 102 -18.79 -5.24 10.04
C LEU A 102 -17.41 -4.66 9.67
N ILE A 103 -17.01 -3.52 10.25
CA ILE A 103 -15.66 -2.94 10.08
C ILE A 103 -14.60 -3.93 10.55
N VAL A 104 -14.78 -4.52 11.73
CA VAL A 104 -13.84 -5.50 12.30
C VAL A 104 -13.82 -6.78 11.46
N LEU A 105 -14.98 -7.24 10.98
CA LEU A 105 -15.11 -8.41 10.11
C LEU A 105 -14.32 -8.22 8.79
N VAL A 106 -14.39 -7.03 8.18
CA VAL A 106 -13.64 -6.73 6.95
C VAL A 106 -12.14 -6.56 7.20
N ARG A 107 -11.78 -5.80 8.27
CA ARG A 107 -10.38 -5.57 8.66
C ARG A 107 -10.28 -5.27 10.16
N PRO A 108 -9.78 -6.21 10.97
CA PRO A 108 -9.73 -6.04 12.43
C PRO A 108 -8.99 -4.79 12.90
N VAL A 109 -7.90 -4.38 12.21
CA VAL A 109 -7.14 -3.17 12.52
C VAL A 109 -8.00 -1.90 12.43
N ASN A 110 -9.08 -1.91 11.66
CA ASN A 110 -9.97 -0.76 11.50
C ASN A 110 -10.83 -0.47 12.75
N LEU A 111 -10.76 -1.32 13.80
CA LEU A 111 -11.28 -0.97 15.13
C LEU A 111 -10.71 0.36 15.64
N LEU A 112 -9.55 0.80 15.13
CA LEU A 112 -8.96 2.12 15.40
C LEU A 112 -9.92 3.29 15.13
N VAL A 113 -10.97 3.11 14.35
CA VAL A 113 -11.99 4.16 14.09
C VAL A 113 -12.67 4.66 15.37
N VAL A 114 -12.71 3.85 16.44
CA VAL A 114 -13.29 4.26 17.72
C VAL A 114 -12.55 5.45 18.35
N PHE A 115 -11.26 5.59 18.08
CA PHE A 115 -10.48 6.73 18.56
C PHE A 115 -10.81 8.06 17.84
N ALA A 116 -11.57 8.00 16.73
CA ALA A 116 -12.13 9.21 16.12
C ALA A 116 -13.39 9.74 16.83
N ILE A 117 -14.00 8.99 17.74
CA ILE A 117 -15.26 9.37 18.42
C ILE A 117 -15.18 10.74 19.10
N PRO A 118 -14.12 11.12 19.85
CA PRO A 118 -14.00 12.45 20.44
C PRO A 118 -14.04 13.56 19.38
N PHE A 119 -13.33 13.39 18.25
CA PHE A 119 -13.38 14.31 17.12
C PHE A 119 -14.79 14.41 16.51
N LEU A 120 -15.44 13.26 16.32
CA LEU A 120 -16.79 13.17 15.75
C LEU A 120 -17.84 13.76 16.70
N ALA A 121 -17.68 13.70 18.01
CA ALA A 121 -18.51 14.41 18.97
C ALA A 121 -18.34 15.93 18.84
N GLY A 122 -17.15 16.39 18.50
CA GLY A 122 -16.84 17.79 18.21
C GLY A 122 -16.67 18.68 19.44
N ASN A 123 -17.11 18.27 20.62
CA ASN A 123 -17.05 19.03 21.87
C ASN A 123 -17.02 18.07 23.06
N PHE A 124 -16.27 18.41 24.10
CA PHE A 124 -16.12 17.57 25.29
C PHE A 124 -17.45 17.35 26.03
N GLU A 125 -18.28 18.38 26.16
CA GLU A 125 -19.59 18.26 26.84
C GLU A 125 -20.56 17.37 26.04
N VAL A 126 -20.52 17.45 24.72
CA VAL A 126 -21.29 16.55 23.84
C VAL A 126 -20.83 15.12 24.02
N LEU A 127 -19.52 14.87 24.01
CA LEU A 127 -18.94 13.55 24.25
C LEU A 127 -19.33 13.00 25.63
N ARG A 128 -19.17 13.80 26.69
CA ARG A 128 -19.52 13.44 28.06
C ARG A 128 -21.01 13.07 28.17
N ARG A 129 -21.90 13.92 27.63
CA ARG A 129 -23.34 13.66 27.60
C ARG A 129 -23.70 12.39 26.88
N ALA A 130 -23.08 12.15 25.70
CA ALA A 130 -23.27 10.92 24.93
C ALA A 130 -22.83 9.69 25.74
N PHE A 131 -21.66 9.77 26.37
CA PHE A 131 -21.15 8.70 27.22
C PHE A 131 -22.07 8.39 28.40
N LEU A 132 -22.48 9.41 29.15
CA LEU A 132 -23.39 9.22 30.29
C LEU A 132 -24.74 8.67 29.84
N SER A 133 -25.22 9.03 28.65
CA SER A 133 -26.51 8.55 28.13
C SER A 133 -26.52 7.05 27.81
N LEU A 134 -25.36 6.39 27.68
CA LEU A 134 -25.23 4.93 27.48
C LEU A 134 -25.88 4.16 28.65
N PHE A 135 -25.79 4.72 29.87
CA PHE A 135 -26.24 4.05 31.09
C PHE A 135 -27.72 4.35 31.40
N ASN A 136 -28.33 5.34 30.76
CA ASN A 136 -29.75 5.70 31.02
C ASN A 136 -30.74 4.65 30.49
N LYS A 137 -30.41 3.94 29.41
CA LYS A 137 -31.20 2.84 28.83
C LYS A 137 -30.23 1.76 28.32
N PRO A 138 -29.66 0.96 29.23
CA PRO A 138 -28.52 0.06 28.90
C PRO A 138 -28.88 -1.02 27.89
N TYR A 139 -30.16 -1.36 27.71
CA TYR A 139 -30.58 -2.36 26.73
C TYR A 139 -30.23 -1.97 25.28
N PHE A 140 -30.18 -0.67 24.93
CA PHE A 140 -29.73 -0.26 23.60
C PHE A 140 -28.20 -0.44 23.43
N LEU A 141 -27.44 -0.21 24.50
CA LEU A 141 -26.02 -0.51 24.52
C LEU A 141 -25.79 -2.03 24.38
N LEU A 142 -26.54 -2.81 25.14
CA LEU A 142 -26.47 -4.28 25.06
C LEU A 142 -26.86 -4.78 23.68
N LEU A 143 -27.88 -4.21 23.04
CA LEU A 143 -28.24 -4.52 21.66
C LEU A 143 -27.15 -4.14 20.66
N ALA A 144 -26.50 -2.97 20.82
CA ALA A 144 -25.39 -2.55 19.99
C ALA A 144 -24.20 -3.52 20.11
N ILE A 145 -23.87 -3.93 21.35
CA ILE A 145 -22.83 -4.93 21.63
C ILE A 145 -23.20 -6.29 21.05
N LEU A 146 -24.44 -6.73 21.18
CA LEU A 146 -24.91 -7.99 20.64
C LEU A 146 -24.76 -8.02 19.10
N LEU A 147 -25.20 -6.97 18.41
CA LEU A 147 -25.07 -6.88 16.95
C LEU A 147 -23.62 -6.80 16.49
N PHE A 148 -22.76 -6.09 17.25
CA PHE A 148 -21.32 -6.09 17.03
C PHE A 148 -20.76 -7.52 17.12
N LEU A 149 -21.08 -8.25 18.20
CA LEU A 149 -20.57 -9.61 18.43
C LEU A 149 -21.09 -10.60 17.37
N ILE A 150 -22.36 -10.49 16.94
CA ILE A 150 -22.93 -11.31 15.86
C ILE A 150 -22.13 -11.09 14.56
N ALA A 151 -21.84 -9.83 14.20
CA ALA A 151 -21.09 -9.54 12.99
C ALA A 151 -19.64 -10.07 13.07
N VAL A 152 -18.97 -9.88 14.21
CA VAL A 152 -17.59 -10.39 14.41
C VAL A 152 -17.55 -11.91 14.45
N ALA A 153 -18.59 -12.58 15.00
CA ALA A 153 -18.66 -14.04 15.13
C ALA A 153 -18.71 -14.78 13.77
N ILE A 154 -19.07 -14.08 12.69
CA ILE A 154 -19.08 -14.66 11.34
C ILE A 154 -17.71 -15.25 10.97
N GLN A 155 -16.63 -14.54 11.24
CA GLN A 155 -15.27 -14.98 10.88
C GLN A 155 -14.84 -16.24 11.63
N PRO A 156 -14.92 -16.33 12.97
CA PRO A 156 -14.63 -17.57 13.70
C PRO A 156 -15.54 -18.72 13.31
N ALA A 157 -16.84 -18.48 13.06
CA ALA A 157 -17.77 -19.50 12.61
C ALA A 157 -17.35 -20.09 11.24
N MET A 158 -16.91 -19.24 10.30
CA MET A 158 -16.38 -19.69 9.01
C MET A 158 -15.09 -20.47 9.17
N TYR A 159 -14.16 -20.02 10.04
CA TYR A 159 -12.95 -20.77 10.35
C TYR A 159 -13.28 -22.17 10.90
N PHE A 160 -14.18 -22.24 11.89
CA PHE A 160 -14.60 -23.52 12.47
C PHE A 160 -15.21 -24.46 11.43
N TRP A 161 -16.06 -23.93 10.55
CA TRP A 161 -16.69 -24.71 9.49
C TRP A 161 -15.66 -25.26 8.47
N GLN A 162 -14.62 -24.47 8.15
CA GLN A 162 -13.62 -24.84 7.14
C GLN A 162 -12.49 -25.70 7.70
N THR A 163 -12.06 -25.47 8.94
CA THR A 163 -10.82 -26.06 9.49
C THR A 163 -11.01 -26.84 10.80
N GLY A 164 -12.21 -26.77 11.42
CA GLY A 164 -12.44 -27.30 12.76
C GLY A 164 -11.89 -26.46 13.91
N HIS A 165 -11.25 -25.30 13.61
CA HIS A 165 -10.67 -24.41 14.61
C HIS A 165 -11.38 -23.06 14.62
N TRP A 166 -11.70 -22.52 15.82
CA TRP A 166 -12.36 -21.21 15.98
C TRP A 166 -11.46 -20.03 15.62
N ILE A 167 -10.15 -20.19 15.76
CA ILE A 167 -9.14 -19.18 15.47
C ILE A 167 -8.09 -19.78 14.55
N VAL A 168 -7.86 -19.12 13.41
CA VAL A 168 -6.82 -19.48 12.46
C VAL A 168 -5.91 -18.26 12.30
N TRP A 169 -4.65 -18.43 12.71
CA TRP A 169 -3.64 -17.39 12.53
C TRP A 169 -2.98 -17.55 11.15
N SER A 170 -3.34 -16.68 10.22
CA SER A 170 -2.90 -16.75 8.82
C SER A 170 -1.65 -15.90 8.51
N TYR A 171 -1.17 -15.12 9.47
CA TYR A 171 -0.06 -14.17 9.26
C TYR A 171 1.32 -14.73 9.63
N GLY A 172 1.41 -15.96 10.17
CA GLY A 172 2.69 -16.56 10.57
C GLY A 172 3.49 -15.65 11.50
N GLU A 173 4.70 -15.30 11.09
CA GLU A 173 5.61 -14.41 11.81
C GLU A 173 5.36 -12.91 11.55
N GLU A 174 4.39 -12.58 10.70
CA GLU A 174 4.07 -11.17 10.40
C GLU A 174 3.43 -10.48 11.61
N GLY A 175 3.88 -9.26 11.92
CA GLY A 175 3.42 -8.55 13.11
C GLY A 175 3.70 -7.05 13.11
N PHE A 176 3.48 -6.42 14.27
CA PHE A 176 3.70 -5.00 14.47
C PHE A 176 5.00 -4.75 15.21
N HIS A 177 5.85 -3.89 14.67
CA HIS A 177 7.10 -3.42 15.27
C HIS A 177 6.90 -2.05 15.95
N PHE A 178 6.17 -2.03 17.06
CA PHE A 178 5.82 -0.79 17.78
C PHE A 178 7.03 0.01 18.29
N SER A 179 8.18 -0.62 18.52
CA SER A 179 9.40 0.07 18.93
C SER A 179 10.13 0.79 17.79
N ARG A 180 9.80 0.49 16.52
CA ARG A 180 10.49 1.04 15.33
C ARG A 180 9.50 1.36 14.21
N PRO A 181 8.54 2.28 14.43
CA PRO A 181 7.55 2.66 13.42
C PRO A 181 8.20 3.46 12.28
N GLU A 182 7.89 3.14 11.04
CA GLU A 182 8.41 3.79 9.84
C GLU A 182 7.58 5.02 9.43
N ILE A 183 7.32 5.93 10.38
CA ILE A 183 6.41 7.08 10.25
C ILE A 183 6.77 7.96 9.04
N MET A 184 8.04 8.36 8.92
CA MET A 184 8.47 9.24 7.83
C MET A 184 8.33 8.58 6.47
N LYS A 185 8.60 7.26 6.38
CA LYS A 185 8.43 6.52 5.14
C LYS A 185 6.96 6.39 4.75
N VAL A 186 6.07 6.09 5.70
CA VAL A 186 4.62 6.01 5.48
C VAL A 186 4.03 7.34 4.99
N LEU A 187 4.56 8.47 5.46
CA LEU A 187 4.06 9.79 5.08
C LEU A 187 4.69 10.34 3.80
N PHE A 188 6.02 10.18 3.60
CA PHE A 188 6.77 10.96 2.62
C PHE A 188 7.62 10.14 1.64
N SER A 189 7.68 8.81 1.77
CA SER A 189 8.49 7.98 0.86
C SER A 189 7.94 8.00 -0.56
N PHE A 190 8.83 8.04 -1.55
CA PHE A 190 8.48 7.80 -2.95
C PHE A 190 8.04 6.36 -3.22
N ARG A 191 8.28 5.42 -2.30
CA ARG A 191 7.80 4.05 -2.43
C ARG A 191 6.27 3.98 -2.35
N LYS A 192 5.66 4.57 -1.30
CA LYS A 192 4.20 4.52 -1.06
C LYS A 192 3.64 5.74 -0.32
N GLY A 193 4.45 6.72 0.05
CA GLY A 193 4.11 7.79 0.99
C GLY A 193 2.75 8.44 0.75
N LEU A 194 1.99 8.65 1.83
CA LEU A 194 0.65 9.24 1.79
C LEU A 194 0.63 10.58 1.04
N PHE A 195 1.53 11.49 1.39
CA PHE A 195 1.55 12.85 0.80
C PHE A 195 2.18 12.89 -0.59
N VAL A 196 2.93 11.85 -0.99
CA VAL A 196 3.50 11.76 -2.34
C VAL A 196 2.44 11.29 -3.34
N TYR A 197 1.61 10.31 -2.97
CA TYR A 197 0.61 9.72 -3.85
C TYR A 197 -0.79 10.31 -3.69
N THR A 198 -1.07 10.97 -2.57
CA THR A 198 -2.34 11.65 -2.30
C THR A 198 -2.07 13.02 -1.65
N PRO A 199 -1.42 13.95 -2.39
CA PRO A 199 -0.96 15.23 -1.83
C PRO A 199 -2.10 16.14 -1.36
N VAL A 200 -3.33 15.88 -1.76
CA VAL A 200 -4.52 16.59 -1.26
C VAL A 200 -4.61 16.56 0.28
N PHE A 201 -4.10 15.52 0.94
CA PHE A 201 -4.11 15.42 2.39
C PHE A 201 -3.14 16.36 3.11
N ILE A 202 -2.22 17.04 2.41
CA ILE A 202 -1.43 18.15 2.97
C ILE A 202 -2.36 19.27 3.46
N LEU A 203 -3.51 19.44 2.81
CA LEU A 203 -4.52 20.44 3.20
C LEU A 203 -5.17 20.16 4.55
N MET A 204 -5.03 18.96 5.11
CA MET A 204 -5.43 18.70 6.51
C MET A 204 -4.73 19.66 7.48
N GLY A 205 -3.49 20.08 7.17
CA GLY A 205 -2.77 21.11 7.95
C GLY A 205 -3.52 22.42 8.01
N ALA A 206 -4.01 22.94 6.88
CA ALA A 206 -4.84 24.13 6.83
C ALA A 206 -6.17 23.95 7.54
N GLY A 207 -6.78 22.75 7.39
CA GLY A 207 -7.98 22.35 8.12
C GLY A 207 -7.76 22.32 9.63
N LEU A 208 -6.63 21.77 10.07
CA LEU A 208 -6.26 21.73 11.50
C LEU A 208 -6.05 23.13 12.08
N ILE A 209 -5.38 24.03 11.36
CA ILE A 209 -5.25 25.45 11.76
C ILE A 209 -6.63 26.10 11.91
N THR A 210 -7.55 25.83 10.97
CA THR A 210 -8.92 26.32 11.04
C THR A 210 -9.66 25.78 12.26
N LEU A 211 -9.50 24.49 12.55
CA LEU A 211 -10.09 23.85 13.75
C LEU A 211 -9.47 24.42 15.03
N LEU A 212 -8.16 24.64 15.11
CA LEU A 212 -7.49 25.21 16.28
C LEU A 212 -8.06 26.60 16.64
N ARG A 213 -8.40 27.40 15.61
CA ARG A 213 -9.01 28.73 15.81
C ARG A 213 -10.47 28.67 16.23
N LYS A 214 -11.22 27.66 15.80
CA LYS A 214 -12.66 27.53 16.06
C LYS A 214 -12.98 26.65 17.25
N ASN A 215 -12.27 25.53 17.40
CA ASN A 215 -12.56 24.50 18.39
C ASN A 215 -11.30 23.68 18.68
N LYS A 216 -10.60 24.05 19.74
CA LYS A 216 -9.34 23.40 20.16
C LYS A 216 -9.53 21.92 20.51
N PHE A 217 -10.67 21.54 21.09
CA PHE A 217 -10.98 20.14 21.41
C PHE A 217 -11.03 19.27 20.15
N SER A 218 -11.76 19.71 19.11
CA SER A 218 -11.82 19.00 17.84
C SER A 218 -10.45 18.91 17.16
N ALA A 219 -9.68 20.00 17.20
CA ALA A 219 -8.33 20.00 16.62
C ALA A 219 -7.39 18.99 17.31
N PHE A 220 -7.38 18.99 18.65
CA PHE A 220 -6.57 18.05 19.43
C PHE A 220 -7.02 16.60 19.22
N SER A 221 -8.33 16.34 19.27
CA SER A 221 -8.90 15.01 19.08
C SER A 221 -8.61 14.44 17.70
N PHE A 222 -8.70 15.26 16.65
CA PHE A 222 -8.33 14.86 15.28
C PHE A 222 -6.83 14.57 15.18
N SER A 223 -5.99 15.44 15.74
CA SER A 223 -4.52 15.26 15.71
C SER A 223 -4.11 13.98 16.41
N LEU A 224 -4.71 13.69 17.58
CA LEU A 224 -4.43 12.46 18.33
C LEU A 224 -4.87 11.21 17.56
N PHE A 225 -6.07 11.24 16.98
CA PHE A 225 -6.56 10.17 16.13
C PHE A 225 -5.65 9.93 14.93
N PHE A 226 -5.29 10.99 14.19
CA PHE A 226 -4.43 10.87 13.01
C PHE A 226 -3.01 10.39 13.37
N ALA A 227 -2.45 10.89 14.47
CA ALA A 227 -1.14 10.44 14.96
C ALA A 227 -1.15 8.94 15.33
N LEU A 228 -2.20 8.48 16.04
CA LEU A 228 -2.37 7.07 16.37
C LEU A 228 -2.54 6.21 15.12
N LEU A 229 -3.35 6.65 14.15
CA LEU A 229 -3.55 5.97 12.88
C LEU A 229 -2.21 5.80 12.13
N VAL A 230 -1.44 6.89 12.00
CA VAL A 230 -0.11 6.87 11.37
C VAL A 230 0.83 5.93 12.10
N TYR A 231 0.85 5.99 13.44
CA TYR A 231 1.72 5.15 14.26
C TYR A 231 1.44 3.66 14.06
N ILE A 232 0.16 3.25 14.10
CA ILE A 232 -0.22 1.84 13.91
C ILE A 232 0.09 1.37 12.48
N ILE A 233 -0.25 2.16 11.46
CA ILE A 233 0.07 1.83 10.07
C ILE A 233 1.59 1.71 9.87
N ALA A 234 2.37 2.62 10.45
CA ALA A 234 3.82 2.64 10.33
C ALA A 234 4.53 1.54 11.13
N SER A 235 3.85 0.92 12.08
CA SER A 235 4.38 -0.16 12.91
C SER A 235 4.26 -1.54 12.27
N TRP A 236 3.51 -1.68 11.16
CA TRP A 236 3.40 -2.97 10.46
C TRP A 236 4.76 -3.38 9.88
N TRP A 237 5.17 -4.65 10.03
CA TRP A 237 6.48 -5.15 9.61
C TRP A 237 6.82 -4.79 8.15
N ASN A 238 5.84 -4.91 7.27
CA ASN A 238 5.91 -4.48 5.88
C ASN A 238 5.23 -3.10 5.74
N TRP A 239 5.90 -2.03 6.18
CA TRP A 239 5.35 -0.67 6.25
C TRP A 239 4.79 -0.14 4.91
N TYR A 240 5.25 -0.67 3.78
CA TYR A 240 4.75 -0.28 2.45
C TYR A 240 3.59 -1.16 1.96
N TYR A 241 3.20 -2.19 2.72
CA TYR A 241 2.03 -3.04 2.46
C TYR A 241 2.08 -3.79 1.13
N GLY A 242 3.28 -4.21 0.67
CA GLY A 242 3.46 -4.99 -0.55
C GLY A 242 2.99 -4.27 -1.82
N ASP A 243 2.53 -5.04 -2.79
CA ASP A 243 1.97 -4.51 -4.03
C ASP A 243 0.65 -3.77 -3.77
N GLY A 244 0.55 -2.57 -4.33
CA GLY A 244 -0.61 -1.71 -4.14
C GLY A 244 -0.31 -0.28 -4.53
N PHE A 245 -1.32 0.51 -4.84
CA PHE A 245 -1.18 1.90 -5.22
C PHE A 245 -1.23 2.83 -4.01
N GLY A 246 -0.14 3.55 -3.76
CA GLY A 246 0.01 4.49 -2.65
C GLY A 246 -0.13 3.85 -1.27
N MET A 247 -0.30 4.64 -0.22
CA MET A 247 -0.47 4.14 1.15
C MET A 247 -1.92 3.73 1.41
N ARG A 248 -2.28 2.58 0.84
CA ARG A 248 -3.65 2.05 0.80
C ARG A 248 -4.38 1.93 2.15
N PRO A 249 -3.73 1.68 3.32
CA PRO A 249 -4.47 1.58 4.58
C PRO A 249 -5.19 2.86 5.00
N PHE A 250 -4.75 4.04 4.52
CA PHE A 250 -5.45 5.30 4.82
C PHE A 250 -6.76 5.46 4.06
N ILE A 251 -6.96 4.76 2.94
CA ILE A 251 -8.21 4.85 2.13
C ILE A 251 -9.43 4.61 3.00
N ASP A 252 -9.35 3.67 3.91
CA ASP A 252 -10.42 3.28 4.81
C ASP A 252 -10.95 4.49 5.61
N TYR A 253 -10.06 5.44 5.94
CA TYR A 253 -10.33 6.61 6.78
C TYR A 253 -10.51 7.92 6.01
N TYR A 254 -10.52 7.91 4.68
CA TYR A 254 -10.61 9.14 3.87
C TYR A 254 -11.85 9.98 4.20
N SER A 255 -12.98 9.35 4.53
CA SER A 255 -14.19 10.07 4.95
C SER A 255 -13.99 10.96 6.19
N ILE A 256 -13.17 10.51 7.14
CA ILE A 256 -12.83 11.28 8.35
C ILE A 256 -11.71 12.30 8.05
N MET A 257 -10.69 11.90 7.29
CA MET A 257 -9.55 12.76 6.93
C MET A 257 -9.97 13.96 6.06
N MET A 258 -11.03 13.83 5.27
CA MET A 258 -11.56 14.93 4.46
C MET A 258 -12.36 15.97 5.26
N ILE A 259 -12.77 15.69 6.52
CA ILE A 259 -13.54 16.64 7.32
C ILE A 259 -12.77 17.95 7.59
N PRO A 260 -11.51 17.94 8.08
CA PRO A 260 -10.74 19.18 8.25
C PRO A 260 -10.58 19.96 6.96
N ILE A 261 -10.34 19.28 5.83
CA ILE A 261 -10.22 19.89 4.50
C ILE A 261 -11.53 20.60 4.12
N ALA A 262 -12.66 19.90 4.27
CA ALA A 262 -13.98 20.45 3.99
C ALA A 262 -14.29 21.69 4.85
N ILE A 263 -13.97 21.66 6.15
CA ILE A 263 -14.14 22.78 7.08
C ILE A 263 -13.28 23.98 6.65
N PHE A 264 -12.03 23.76 6.24
CA PHE A 264 -11.16 24.79 5.71
C PHE A 264 -11.75 25.45 4.47
N LEU A 265 -12.11 24.65 3.46
CA LEU A 265 -12.67 25.14 2.20
C LEU A 265 -14.01 25.89 2.41
N ASN A 266 -14.85 25.36 3.28
CA ASN A 266 -16.12 25.99 3.61
C ASN A 266 -15.95 27.33 4.36
N GLY A 267 -14.85 27.47 5.13
CA GLY A 267 -14.53 28.65 5.89
C GLY A 267 -13.95 29.82 5.10
N ILE A 268 -13.68 29.67 3.80
CA ILE A 268 -13.16 30.75 2.94
C ILE A 268 -14.29 31.77 2.67
N PRO A 269 -14.16 33.02 3.17
CA PRO A 269 -15.30 33.95 3.16
C PRO A 269 -15.54 34.61 1.81
N LYS A 270 -14.47 34.91 1.04
CA LYS A 270 -14.57 35.62 -0.24
C LYS A 270 -14.78 34.64 -1.38
N LEU A 271 -15.89 34.80 -2.12
CA LEU A 271 -16.24 33.89 -3.23
C LEU A 271 -15.12 33.79 -4.28
N ALA A 272 -14.52 34.91 -4.69
CA ALA A 272 -13.43 34.91 -5.68
C ALA A 272 -12.24 34.08 -5.18
N VAL A 273 -11.83 34.24 -3.90
CA VAL A 273 -10.75 33.46 -3.30
C VAL A 273 -11.13 31.96 -3.24
N LYS A 274 -12.37 31.65 -2.87
CA LYS A 274 -12.88 30.29 -2.83
C LYS A 274 -12.80 29.64 -4.21
N ILE A 275 -13.27 30.32 -5.27
CA ILE A 275 -13.20 29.83 -6.65
C ILE A 275 -11.73 29.60 -7.07
N SER A 276 -10.84 30.54 -6.79
CA SER A 276 -9.40 30.42 -7.10
C SER A 276 -8.77 29.22 -6.40
N VAL A 277 -9.09 29.01 -5.12
CA VAL A 277 -8.61 27.84 -4.36
C VAL A 277 -9.16 26.55 -4.93
N LEU A 278 -10.45 26.46 -5.23
CA LEU A 278 -11.05 25.25 -5.82
C LEU A 278 -10.44 24.94 -7.20
N PHE A 279 -10.19 25.98 -8.01
CA PHE A 279 -9.50 25.83 -9.29
C PHE A 279 -8.09 25.28 -9.11
N LEU A 280 -7.31 25.86 -8.20
CA LEU A 280 -5.95 25.39 -7.89
C LEU A 280 -5.96 23.92 -7.41
N LEU A 281 -6.92 23.57 -6.57
CA LEU A 281 -7.07 22.21 -6.05
C LEU A 281 -7.52 21.19 -7.11
N SER A 282 -8.10 21.66 -8.23
CA SER A 282 -8.41 20.78 -9.37
C SER A 282 -7.14 20.16 -9.98
N VAL A 283 -5.97 20.77 -9.78
CA VAL A 283 -4.67 20.19 -10.12
C VAL A 283 -4.46 18.84 -9.40
N PHE A 284 -4.90 18.71 -8.14
CA PHE A 284 -4.82 17.42 -7.43
C PHE A 284 -5.72 16.34 -8.03
N ILE A 285 -6.84 16.73 -8.64
CA ILE A 285 -7.71 15.79 -9.37
C ILE A 285 -6.97 15.28 -10.61
N VAL A 286 -6.39 16.18 -11.42
CA VAL A 286 -5.61 15.80 -12.60
C VAL A 286 -4.42 14.92 -12.20
N PHE A 287 -3.71 15.31 -11.15
CA PHE A 287 -2.59 14.53 -10.60
C PHE A 287 -3.03 13.11 -10.18
N GLY A 288 -4.13 13.00 -9.44
CA GLY A 288 -4.69 11.72 -9.04
C GLY A 288 -5.08 10.84 -10.24
N LEU A 289 -5.75 11.41 -11.25
CA LEU A 289 -6.12 10.69 -12.47
C LEU A 289 -4.89 10.19 -13.23
N VAL A 290 -3.87 11.04 -13.40
CA VAL A 290 -2.61 10.65 -14.07
C VAL A 290 -1.92 9.52 -13.31
N GLN A 291 -1.80 9.62 -11.98
CA GLN A 291 -1.17 8.56 -11.20
C GLN A 291 -1.97 7.26 -11.18
N ASN A 292 -3.31 7.32 -11.13
CA ASN A 292 -4.17 6.13 -11.26
C ASN A 292 -3.95 5.45 -12.63
N TYR A 293 -3.86 6.23 -13.71
CA TYR A 293 -3.52 5.72 -15.03
C TYR A 293 -2.14 5.07 -15.05
N GLN A 294 -1.11 5.78 -14.55
CA GLN A 294 0.26 5.30 -14.52
C GLN A 294 0.40 4.00 -13.73
N TYR A 295 -0.27 3.88 -12.59
CA TYR A 295 -0.23 2.67 -11.79
C TYR A 295 -0.95 1.51 -12.49
N ARG A 296 -2.14 1.75 -13.06
CA ARG A 296 -2.89 0.74 -13.81
C ARG A 296 -2.10 0.14 -14.97
N TYR A 297 -1.31 0.95 -15.67
CA TYR A 297 -0.52 0.53 -16.83
C TYR A 297 0.95 0.26 -16.50
N GLN A 298 1.26 0.03 -15.22
CA GLN A 298 2.61 -0.33 -14.76
C GLN A 298 3.70 0.66 -15.20
N ILE A 299 3.36 1.93 -15.32
CA ILE A 299 4.30 3.05 -15.51
C ILE A 299 4.89 3.41 -14.14
N ILE A 300 4.07 3.44 -13.08
CA ILE A 300 4.53 3.45 -11.69
C ILE A 300 4.72 1.99 -11.26
N HIS A 301 5.88 1.68 -10.70
CA HIS A 301 6.19 0.33 -10.23
C HIS A 301 5.28 -0.06 -9.04
N PRO A 302 4.73 -1.30 -9.01
CA PRO A 302 3.75 -1.70 -8.00
C PRO A 302 4.25 -1.67 -6.56
N SER A 303 5.54 -1.91 -6.29
CA SER A 303 6.07 -1.95 -4.93
C SER A 303 7.42 -1.27 -4.71
N ALA A 304 8.29 -1.17 -5.71
CA ALA A 304 9.69 -0.72 -5.57
C ALA A 304 9.96 0.65 -6.22
N MET A 305 9.18 1.67 -5.86
CA MET A 305 9.45 3.05 -6.28
C MET A 305 10.52 3.71 -5.39
N ASN A 306 11.35 4.52 -6.02
CA ASN A 306 12.26 5.46 -5.37
C ASN A 306 12.18 6.84 -6.06
N PHE A 307 12.96 7.82 -5.58
CA PHE A 307 12.93 9.18 -6.14
C PHE A 307 13.32 9.23 -7.62
N GLU A 308 14.34 8.49 -8.04
CA GLU A 308 14.84 8.44 -9.42
C GLU A 308 13.78 7.88 -10.38
N LYS A 309 13.19 6.74 -10.03
CA LYS A 309 12.09 6.11 -10.78
C LYS A 309 10.88 7.05 -10.86
N TYR A 310 10.51 7.67 -9.73
CA TYR A 310 9.37 8.58 -9.67
C TYR A 310 9.58 9.82 -10.56
N LYS A 311 10.76 10.45 -10.47
CA LYS A 311 11.15 11.58 -11.32
C LYS A 311 11.10 11.23 -12.81
N TYR A 312 11.58 10.03 -13.16
CA TYR A 312 11.61 9.60 -14.57
C TYR A 312 10.21 9.45 -15.17
N VAL A 313 9.26 8.87 -14.44
CA VAL A 313 7.90 8.63 -14.94
C VAL A 313 6.93 9.78 -14.61
N PHE A 314 7.36 10.83 -13.93
CA PHE A 314 6.50 11.91 -13.47
C PHE A 314 5.68 12.50 -14.63
N PHE A 315 4.36 12.43 -14.54
CA PHE A 315 3.38 12.84 -15.55
C PHE A 315 3.52 12.18 -16.94
N LYS A 316 4.28 11.11 -17.09
CA LYS A 316 4.41 10.39 -18.36
C LYS A 316 3.33 9.32 -18.49
N THR A 317 2.66 9.26 -19.65
CA THR A 317 1.51 8.36 -19.90
C THR A 317 1.66 7.51 -21.17
N GLY A 318 2.72 7.71 -21.94
CA GLY A 318 2.97 6.96 -23.19
C GLY A 318 3.34 5.49 -22.94
N ASP A 319 3.01 4.63 -23.89
CA ASP A 319 3.21 3.17 -23.81
C ASP A 319 4.68 2.77 -23.62
N ARG A 320 5.59 3.58 -24.15
CA ARG A 320 7.04 3.39 -23.98
C ARG A 320 7.52 3.42 -22.51
N PHE A 321 6.68 3.90 -21.59
CA PHE A 321 7.00 3.97 -20.17
C PHE A 321 6.41 2.81 -19.36
N ARG A 322 5.67 1.89 -20.00
CA ARG A 322 5.10 0.72 -19.33
C ARG A 322 6.18 -0.30 -19.04
N ASN A 323 6.18 -0.87 -17.84
CA ASN A 323 7.11 -1.92 -17.39
C ASN A 323 8.62 -1.59 -17.53
N VAL A 324 9.00 -0.30 -17.61
CA VAL A 324 10.41 0.08 -17.81
C VAL A 324 11.21 0.18 -16.52
N LEU A 325 10.54 0.18 -15.35
CA LEU A 325 11.18 0.49 -14.06
C LEU A 325 11.87 -0.73 -13.41
N GLY A 326 11.80 -1.90 -14.02
CA GLY A 326 12.42 -3.09 -13.50
C GLY A 326 11.48 -3.98 -12.69
N THR A 327 12.02 -5.08 -12.19
CA THR A 327 11.35 -6.02 -11.30
C THR A 327 11.48 -5.60 -9.83
N ASP A 328 10.75 -6.26 -8.94
CA ASP A 328 10.47 -5.80 -7.58
C ASP A 328 11.46 -6.27 -6.52
N THR A 329 12.47 -7.02 -6.88
CA THR A 329 13.39 -7.59 -5.91
C THR A 329 14.37 -6.57 -5.32
N GLN A 330 13.85 -5.51 -4.68
CA GLN A 330 14.63 -4.78 -3.69
C GLN A 330 14.65 -5.56 -2.37
N LEU A 331 15.34 -6.69 -2.38
CA LEU A 331 15.72 -7.33 -1.14
C LEU A 331 16.60 -6.37 -0.35
N SER A 332 16.32 -6.26 0.94
CA SER A 332 17.10 -5.41 1.82
C SER A 332 18.57 -5.80 1.71
N TYR A 333 19.40 -4.87 1.26
CA TYR A 333 20.85 -5.06 1.27
C TYR A 333 21.29 -5.11 2.74
N PHE A 334 21.67 -6.28 3.19
CA PHE A 334 22.37 -6.43 4.47
C PHE A 334 23.86 -6.39 4.18
N PRO A 335 24.58 -5.36 4.65
CA PRO A 335 26.03 -5.39 4.58
C PRO A 335 26.52 -6.55 5.42
N VAL A 336 27.08 -7.56 4.79
CA VAL A 336 27.73 -8.67 5.48
C VAL A 336 29.20 -8.29 5.63
N GLU A 337 29.61 -8.04 6.86
CA GLU A 337 31.00 -7.68 7.18
C GLU A 337 31.93 -8.89 7.25
N SER A 338 31.38 -10.12 7.26
CA SER A 338 32.16 -11.37 7.31
C SER A 338 32.59 -11.85 5.94
N ALA A 339 33.76 -12.51 5.89
CA ALA A 339 34.21 -13.21 4.68
C ALA A 339 33.18 -14.31 4.28
N PRO A 340 32.89 -14.49 2.97
CA PRO A 340 31.96 -15.52 2.53
C PRO A 340 32.50 -16.92 2.85
N ALA A 341 31.63 -17.80 3.34
CA ALA A 341 31.97 -19.20 3.59
C ALA A 341 32.17 -20.00 2.29
N LEU A 342 31.42 -19.63 1.24
CA LEU A 342 31.58 -20.13 -0.14
C LEU A 342 31.61 -18.94 -1.09
N SER A 343 32.49 -19.01 -2.11
CA SER A 343 32.58 -17.97 -3.13
C SER A 343 32.91 -18.59 -4.49
N PHE A 344 32.14 -18.24 -5.49
CA PHE A 344 32.31 -18.65 -6.88
C PHE A 344 32.46 -17.41 -7.73
N VAL A 345 33.48 -17.38 -8.58
CA VAL A 345 33.79 -16.25 -9.47
C VAL A 345 33.95 -16.76 -10.88
N ASN A 346 33.32 -16.09 -11.86
CA ASN A 346 33.53 -16.34 -13.26
C ASN A 346 33.88 -15.00 -13.95
N ASP A 347 35.09 -14.92 -14.48
CA ASP A 347 35.58 -13.77 -15.23
C ASP A 347 35.56 -14.01 -16.76
N PHE A 348 35.10 -15.19 -17.19
CA PHE A 348 34.96 -15.63 -18.57
C PHE A 348 36.29 -15.77 -19.35
N GLU A 349 37.43 -15.60 -18.71
CA GLU A 349 38.75 -15.72 -19.38
C GLU A 349 39.15 -17.18 -19.65
N ARG A 350 38.55 -18.12 -18.92
CA ARG A 350 38.74 -19.57 -19.05
C ARG A 350 37.47 -20.31 -18.66
N PRO A 351 37.28 -21.57 -19.08
CA PRO A 351 36.22 -22.41 -18.56
C PRO A 351 36.37 -22.66 -17.06
N TYR A 352 35.32 -22.52 -16.31
CA TYR A 352 35.24 -22.85 -14.88
C TYR A 352 34.29 -24.04 -14.71
N PRO A 353 34.78 -25.20 -14.20
CA PRO A 353 33.98 -26.44 -14.13
C PRO A 353 32.65 -26.32 -13.32
N GLU A 354 32.64 -25.37 -12.37
CA GLU A 354 31.47 -25.13 -11.51
C GLU A 354 30.38 -24.31 -12.20
N TRP A 355 30.69 -23.69 -13.35
CA TRP A 355 29.74 -22.82 -14.05
C TRP A 355 29.25 -23.47 -15.34
N SER A 356 27.97 -23.31 -15.66
CA SER A 356 27.45 -23.71 -16.97
C SER A 356 28.05 -22.86 -18.10
N GLU A 357 28.09 -23.41 -19.28
CA GLU A 357 28.60 -22.73 -20.47
C GLU A 357 27.78 -21.50 -20.83
N SER A 358 28.46 -20.48 -21.34
CA SER A 358 27.81 -19.28 -21.87
C SER A 358 28.53 -18.84 -23.16
N LYS A 359 27.82 -18.07 -23.99
CA LYS A 359 28.42 -17.45 -25.16
C LYS A 359 29.43 -16.37 -24.70
N VAL A 360 30.69 -16.57 -24.98
CA VAL A 360 31.76 -15.67 -24.62
C VAL A 360 32.26 -14.93 -25.85
N GLU A 361 32.48 -13.63 -25.76
CA GLU A 361 32.97 -12.78 -26.83
C GLU A 361 34.15 -11.94 -26.32
N ALA A 362 35.13 -11.74 -27.18
CA ALA A 362 36.23 -10.80 -26.92
C ALA A 362 35.72 -9.36 -27.09
N LEU A 363 36.03 -8.50 -26.14
CA LEU A 363 35.59 -7.11 -26.16
C LEU A 363 36.77 -6.17 -26.47
N ALA A 364 36.70 -5.49 -27.61
CA ALA A 364 37.75 -4.60 -28.07
C ALA A 364 38.06 -3.43 -27.13
N ASP A 365 37.01 -2.91 -26.47
CA ASP A 365 37.09 -1.76 -25.54
C ASP A 365 37.49 -2.14 -24.12
N GLY A 366 37.87 -3.37 -23.87
CA GLY A 366 38.18 -3.92 -22.55
C GLY A 366 36.97 -4.45 -21.82
N ALA A 367 37.08 -5.68 -21.32
CA ALA A 367 36.16 -6.28 -20.38
C ALA A 367 36.28 -5.58 -19.01
N PHE A 368 35.36 -5.87 -18.06
CA PHE A 368 35.50 -5.39 -16.69
C PHE A 368 36.76 -5.93 -16.01
N SER A 369 37.09 -7.21 -16.30
CA SER A 369 38.36 -7.85 -15.99
C SER A 369 38.77 -8.66 -17.21
N GLY A 370 40.05 -8.68 -17.55
CA GLY A 370 40.57 -9.45 -18.67
C GLY A 370 40.17 -8.91 -20.06
N LYS A 371 39.83 -9.81 -20.99
CA LYS A 371 39.52 -9.51 -22.40
C LYS A 371 38.19 -10.08 -22.89
N GLN A 372 37.56 -10.94 -22.11
CA GLN A 372 36.34 -11.66 -22.52
C GLN A 372 35.13 -11.29 -21.65
N VAL A 373 33.95 -11.43 -22.22
CA VAL A 373 32.68 -11.17 -21.56
C VAL A 373 31.62 -12.20 -21.98
N ALA A 374 30.66 -12.51 -21.13
CA ALA A 374 29.46 -13.20 -21.57
C ALA A 374 28.58 -12.20 -22.33
N ALA A 375 28.21 -12.55 -23.57
CA ALA A 375 27.34 -11.75 -24.40
C ALA A 375 25.91 -12.30 -24.33
N PHE A 376 24.94 -11.39 -24.13
CA PHE A 376 23.54 -11.71 -24.12
C PHE A 376 22.81 -10.94 -25.21
N ASP A 377 22.01 -11.66 -25.98
CA ASP A 377 21.09 -11.12 -27.00
C ASP A 377 19.72 -11.80 -26.90
N SER A 378 18.81 -11.44 -27.79
CA SER A 378 17.44 -11.97 -27.79
C SER A 378 17.33 -13.46 -28.16
N LEU A 379 18.43 -14.11 -28.53
CA LEU A 379 18.49 -15.53 -28.93
C LEU A 379 19.05 -16.42 -27.82
N ILE A 380 19.60 -15.83 -26.76
CA ILE A 380 20.18 -16.55 -25.63
C ILE A 380 19.18 -16.58 -24.49
N GLU A 381 18.58 -17.74 -24.26
CA GLU A 381 17.58 -17.95 -23.22
C GLU A 381 18.22 -18.04 -21.81
N PHE A 382 19.36 -18.71 -21.69
CA PHE A 382 20.06 -18.93 -20.42
C PHE A 382 21.52 -18.49 -20.50
N GLY A 383 21.98 -17.80 -19.45
CA GLY A 383 23.40 -17.44 -19.29
C GLY A 383 24.16 -18.42 -18.42
N SER A 384 25.39 -18.03 -18.06
CA SER A 384 26.21 -18.80 -17.14
C SER A 384 25.60 -18.83 -15.74
N GLY A 385 25.51 -20.01 -15.15
CA GLY A 385 25.00 -20.24 -13.78
C GLY A 385 25.88 -21.23 -13.03
N VAL A 386 25.85 -21.20 -11.69
CA VAL A 386 26.47 -22.15 -10.80
C VAL A 386 25.41 -22.92 -10.03
N THR A 387 25.53 -24.25 -9.99
CA THR A 387 24.66 -25.15 -9.22
C THR A 387 25.42 -25.67 -8.02
N ILE A 388 24.88 -25.45 -6.82
CA ILE A 388 25.50 -25.81 -5.55
C ILE A 388 24.59 -26.81 -4.83
N PRO A 389 25.05 -28.03 -4.48
CA PRO A 389 24.26 -28.93 -3.64
C PRO A 389 23.96 -28.28 -2.29
N VAL A 390 22.71 -28.38 -1.84
CA VAL A 390 22.25 -27.74 -0.58
C VAL A 390 23.06 -28.23 0.63
N ASN A 391 23.47 -29.50 0.64
CA ASN A 391 24.30 -30.08 1.70
C ASN A 391 25.75 -29.53 1.73
N ALA A 392 26.19 -28.85 0.67
CA ALA A 392 27.50 -28.19 0.64
C ALA A 392 27.43 -26.75 1.19
N ILE A 393 26.25 -26.23 1.50
CA ILE A 393 26.05 -24.86 2.00
C ILE A 393 26.15 -24.87 3.53
N PRO A 394 27.09 -24.15 4.15
CA PRO A 394 27.19 -24.07 5.60
C PRO A 394 26.04 -23.22 6.15
N ILE A 395 25.14 -23.84 6.90
CA ILE A 395 23.99 -23.18 7.52
C ILE A 395 24.39 -22.66 8.90
N GLY A 396 24.40 -21.34 9.08
CA GLY A 396 24.64 -20.71 10.37
C GLY A 396 23.39 -20.60 11.24
N PRO A 397 23.53 -20.20 12.52
CA PRO A 397 22.40 -20.09 13.45
C PRO A 397 21.34 -19.05 13.06
N HIS A 398 21.65 -18.17 12.10
CA HIS A 398 20.74 -17.12 11.59
C HIS A 398 20.34 -17.36 10.12
N GLY A 399 20.52 -18.58 9.60
CA GLY A 399 20.22 -18.93 8.22
C GLY A 399 21.41 -18.75 7.28
N VAL A 400 21.12 -18.75 5.99
CA VAL A 400 22.10 -18.53 4.93
C VAL A 400 21.78 -17.23 4.24
N TYR A 401 22.78 -16.37 4.12
CA TYR A 401 22.72 -15.19 3.29
C TYR A 401 23.48 -15.46 1.97
N ALA A 402 22.78 -15.44 0.86
CA ALA A 402 23.37 -15.54 -0.46
C ALA A 402 23.49 -14.16 -1.10
N ARG A 403 24.66 -13.90 -1.71
CA ARG A 403 24.91 -12.65 -2.44
C ARG A 403 25.44 -12.95 -3.82
N ILE A 404 24.74 -12.44 -4.83
CA ILE A 404 25.19 -12.52 -6.23
C ILE A 404 25.58 -11.13 -6.70
N VAL A 405 26.76 -11.01 -7.31
CA VAL A 405 27.27 -9.75 -7.87
C VAL A 405 27.58 -9.96 -9.33
N VAL A 406 26.92 -9.18 -10.19
CA VAL A 406 27.17 -9.18 -11.62
C VAL A 406 27.70 -7.82 -12.05
N LYS A 407 28.77 -7.83 -12.85
CA LYS A 407 29.25 -6.66 -13.57
C LYS A 407 28.68 -6.71 -14.98
N TYR A 408 27.98 -5.67 -15.40
CA TYR A 408 27.34 -5.61 -16.71
C TYR A 408 27.56 -4.26 -17.39
N ARG A 409 27.50 -4.29 -18.71
CA ARG A 409 27.55 -3.13 -19.60
C ARG A 409 26.42 -3.24 -20.61
N GLN A 410 25.73 -2.17 -20.86
CA GLN A 410 24.58 -2.15 -21.74
C GLN A 410 24.89 -1.40 -23.02
N GLN A 411 24.71 -2.06 -24.17
CA GLN A 411 24.93 -1.47 -25.47
C GLN A 411 23.71 -0.76 -26.06
N THR A 412 22.51 -1.25 -25.74
CA THR A 412 21.26 -0.65 -26.23
C THR A 412 20.25 -0.48 -25.11
N GLU A 413 19.38 0.53 -25.18
CA GLU A 413 18.35 0.76 -24.14
C GLU A 413 17.28 -0.33 -24.10
N GLN A 414 17.09 -1.06 -25.19
CA GLN A 414 16.06 -2.11 -25.30
C GLN A 414 16.58 -3.51 -24.94
N ALA A 415 17.86 -3.81 -25.17
CA ALA A 415 18.41 -5.16 -25.11
C ALA A 415 18.36 -5.83 -23.74
N CYS A 416 18.32 -5.08 -22.64
CA CYS A 416 18.34 -5.64 -21.28
C CYS A 416 17.01 -5.60 -20.55
N LYS A 417 15.90 -5.38 -21.26
CA LYS A 417 14.60 -5.27 -20.62
C LYS A 417 14.19 -6.57 -19.91
N ASP A 418 14.60 -7.69 -20.46
CA ASP A 418 14.16 -9.02 -20.04
C ASP A 418 15.30 -9.89 -19.48
N ALA A 419 16.55 -9.36 -19.39
CA ALA A 419 17.67 -10.08 -18.80
C ALA A 419 17.55 -10.12 -17.28
N LEU A 420 17.42 -11.32 -16.72
CA LEU A 420 17.23 -11.57 -15.29
C LEU A 420 18.45 -12.20 -14.64
N LEU A 421 18.76 -11.78 -13.44
CA LEU A 421 19.61 -12.47 -12.49
C LEU A 421 18.71 -13.38 -11.65
N VAL A 422 18.87 -14.67 -11.76
CA VAL A 422 17.97 -15.66 -11.13
C VAL A 422 18.70 -16.39 -10.01
N PHE A 423 18.00 -16.59 -8.91
CA PHE A 423 18.35 -17.51 -7.84
C PHE A 423 17.19 -18.47 -7.62
N ALA A 424 17.45 -19.77 -7.75
CA ALA A 424 16.48 -20.81 -7.52
C ALA A 424 17.02 -21.87 -6.55
N ILE A 425 16.13 -22.48 -5.77
CA ILE A 425 16.39 -23.72 -5.05
C ILE A 425 15.45 -24.76 -5.64
N GLU A 426 16.04 -25.82 -6.18
CA GLU A 426 15.34 -26.85 -6.91
C GLU A 426 15.37 -28.17 -6.13
N ASP A 427 14.33 -28.97 -6.29
CA ASP A 427 14.32 -30.36 -5.83
C ASP A 427 15.18 -31.26 -6.74
N SER A 428 15.29 -32.54 -6.38
CA SER A 428 16.08 -33.52 -7.17
C SER A 428 15.52 -33.77 -8.59
N THR A 429 14.33 -33.25 -8.90
CA THR A 429 13.69 -33.38 -10.22
C THR A 429 13.79 -32.09 -11.04
N GLY A 430 14.43 -31.03 -10.49
CA GLY A 430 14.60 -29.74 -11.15
C GLY A 430 13.39 -28.80 -11.00
N ASN A 431 12.43 -29.13 -10.14
CA ASN A 431 11.33 -28.20 -9.86
C ASN A 431 11.74 -27.17 -8.81
N PRO A 432 11.49 -25.88 -9.02
CA PRO A 432 11.87 -24.84 -8.08
C PRO A 432 10.95 -24.85 -6.84
N ASN A 433 11.55 -25.09 -5.68
CA ASN A 433 10.91 -24.87 -4.37
C ASN A 433 11.01 -23.42 -3.92
N PHE A 434 12.04 -22.71 -4.38
CA PHE A 434 12.22 -21.29 -4.19
C PHE A 434 12.73 -20.65 -5.48
N TYR A 435 12.16 -19.53 -5.87
CA TYR A 435 12.57 -18.81 -7.07
C TYR A 435 12.55 -17.32 -6.79
N ASN A 436 13.67 -16.65 -7.10
CA ASN A 436 13.76 -15.21 -7.05
C ASN A 436 14.56 -14.71 -8.26
N ALA A 437 14.06 -13.64 -8.88
CA ALA A 437 14.69 -13.06 -10.06
C ALA A 437 14.70 -11.54 -9.98
N ASP A 438 15.78 -10.93 -10.45
CA ASP A 438 15.91 -9.48 -10.55
C ASP A 438 16.47 -9.08 -11.90
N GLN A 439 16.04 -7.95 -12.45
CA GLN A 439 16.60 -7.46 -13.71
C GLN A 439 18.07 -7.08 -13.52
N ILE A 440 18.91 -7.50 -14.46
CA ILE A 440 20.34 -7.18 -14.43
C ILE A 440 20.54 -5.68 -14.59
N ALA A 441 19.85 -5.05 -15.53
CA ALA A 441 19.96 -3.62 -15.76
C ALA A 441 18.99 -2.82 -14.88
N ASP A 442 19.55 -2.12 -13.91
CA ASP A 442 18.79 -1.18 -13.08
C ASP A 442 18.33 0.05 -13.85
N PHE A 443 17.22 0.63 -13.38
CA PHE A 443 16.76 1.92 -13.87
C PHE A 443 17.58 3.09 -13.28
N PRO A 444 17.89 4.16 -14.04
CA PRO A 444 17.64 4.35 -15.48
C PRO A 444 18.58 3.54 -16.36
N ARG A 445 18.02 2.85 -17.36
CA ARG A 445 18.79 2.10 -18.34
C ARG A 445 19.49 3.07 -19.29
N LYS A 446 20.82 2.95 -19.39
CA LYS A 446 21.63 3.83 -20.24
C LYS A 446 22.53 2.98 -21.12
N ALA A 447 22.37 3.12 -22.42
CA ALA A 447 23.28 2.59 -23.42
C ALA A 447 24.50 3.50 -23.56
N ASP A 448 25.32 3.58 -22.51
CA ASP A 448 26.48 4.49 -22.45
C ASP A 448 27.80 3.75 -22.37
N ASN A 449 27.78 2.44 -22.56
CA ASN A 449 28.96 1.56 -22.50
C ASN A 449 29.76 1.63 -21.19
N ILE A 450 29.14 2.06 -20.09
CA ILE A 450 29.76 2.12 -18.77
C ILE A 450 29.48 0.82 -18.01
N TRP A 451 30.51 0.25 -17.41
CA TRP A 451 30.40 -0.90 -16.52
C TRP A 451 29.67 -0.54 -15.24
N ARG A 452 28.67 -1.35 -14.91
CA ARG A 452 27.84 -1.22 -13.69
C ARG A 452 27.89 -2.50 -12.89
N SER A 453 27.49 -2.41 -11.63
CA SER A 453 27.39 -3.54 -10.73
C SER A 453 25.94 -3.74 -10.31
N LYS A 454 25.42 -4.94 -10.51
CA LYS A 454 24.17 -5.39 -9.90
C LYS A 454 24.48 -6.31 -8.75
N VAL A 455 23.82 -6.10 -7.64
CA VAL A 455 23.92 -6.93 -6.43
C VAL A 455 22.55 -7.44 -6.09
N MET A 456 22.42 -8.75 -5.95
CA MET A 456 21.23 -9.44 -5.46
C MET A 456 21.61 -10.13 -4.15
N GLY A 457 20.90 -9.81 -3.07
CA GLY A 457 21.10 -10.41 -1.76
C GLY A 457 19.83 -11.14 -1.30
N LEU A 458 19.97 -12.35 -0.78
CA LEU A 458 18.89 -13.24 -0.38
C LEU A 458 19.14 -13.80 1.00
N ILE A 459 18.12 -13.82 1.85
CA ILE A 459 18.10 -14.62 3.06
C ILE A 459 17.32 -15.89 2.75
N LEU A 460 17.95 -17.03 2.83
CA LEU A 460 17.31 -18.31 2.58
C LEU A 460 16.56 -18.76 3.84
N PRO A 461 15.29 -19.17 3.71
CA PRO A 461 14.52 -19.68 4.84
C PRO A 461 15.09 -21.01 5.34
N PHE A 462 15.00 -21.27 6.65
CA PHE A 462 15.48 -22.50 7.28
C PHE A 462 14.71 -23.77 6.89
N SER A 463 13.58 -23.66 6.21
CA SER A 463 12.63 -24.72 5.88
C SER A 463 12.57 -25.00 4.37
N VAL A 464 13.70 -25.01 3.71
CA VAL A 464 13.76 -25.43 2.30
C VAL A 464 14.21 -26.88 2.19
#